data_eab2e6982830a15ff0c5ddafe42ead75
#
_entry.id   eab2e6982830a15ff0c5ddafe42ead75
#
_cell.length_a   1.000
_cell.length_b   1.000
_cell.length_c   1.000
_cell.angle_alpha   90.00
_cell.angle_beta   90.00
_cell.angle_gamma   90.00
#
_symmetry.space_group_name_H-M   'P 1'
#
loop_
_entity.id
_entity.type
_entity.pdbx_description
1 polymer ?
#
loop_
_entity_poly.entity_id
_entity_poly.type
_entity_poly.pdbx_seq_one_letter_code
_entity_poly.pdbx_strand_id
1 'polypeptide(L)'
;MPRRSNIGRCFATIAFLCTASAAAETTAESTDATYQRLCAQCHGPDRLGGVGPALIPETLGRLKPEEARRAILEGRPASQMPAFAAQLDEEAAARLADYVFAPPAEKPAWGRDKIQASHSVLVDPATLPDHPLHGSDPLNLFVVVELGDHHATILDGDRLEPIHRFQTHNALHGGPKFSPDGRFVYFASRNGW
;
A
#
# COMPACT_ATOMS: atom_id res chain seq x y z
N MET A 1 -52.60 -83.71 16.42
CA MET A 1 -51.50 -83.29 15.49
C MET A 1 -51.18 -81.83 15.74
N PRO A 2 -50.06 -81.45 16.39
CA PRO A 2 -49.73 -80.05 16.69
C PRO A 2 -48.84 -79.51 15.61
N ARG A 3 -49.17 -78.29 15.19
CA ARG A 3 -48.37 -77.47 14.26
C ARG A 3 -47.18 -76.88 15.01
N ARG A 4 -46.00 -77.08 14.47
CA ARG A 4 -44.75 -76.39 14.90
C ARG A 4 -44.71 -75.01 14.37
N SER A 5 -44.59 -74.01 15.24
CA SER A 5 -44.32 -72.61 14.90
C SER A 5 -42.81 -72.41 14.87
N ASN A 6 -42.32 -71.94 13.70
CA ASN A 6 -40.93 -71.52 13.52
C ASN A 6 -40.79 -70.08 13.96
N ILE A 7 -40.02 -69.86 15.01
CA ILE A 7 -39.61 -68.54 15.45
C ILE A 7 -38.32 -68.15 14.69
N GLY A 8 -38.46 -67.29 13.72
CA GLY A 8 -37.31 -66.69 13.01
C GLY A 8 -36.60 -65.72 13.92
N ARG A 9 -35.31 -65.93 14.16
CA ARG A 9 -34.43 -65.01 14.85
C ARG A 9 -33.93 -63.94 13.84
N CYS A 10 -34.44 -62.73 13.97
CA CYS A 10 -33.84 -61.54 13.29
C CYS A 10 -32.55 -61.14 14.00
N PHE A 11 -31.41 -61.29 13.33
CA PHE A 11 -30.16 -60.68 13.73
C PHE A 11 -30.18 -59.27 13.21
N ALA A 12 -30.29 -58.31 14.12
CA ALA A 12 -30.08 -56.88 13.78
C ALA A 12 -28.58 -56.61 13.77
N THR A 13 -28.04 -56.43 12.58
CA THR A 13 -26.65 -55.94 12.38
C THR A 13 -26.61 -54.42 12.59
N ILE A 14 -26.05 -53.96 13.70
CA ILE A 14 -25.81 -52.54 13.96
C ILE A 14 -24.54 -52.18 13.19
N ALA A 15 -24.70 -51.45 12.08
CA ALA A 15 -23.60 -50.83 11.37
C ALA A 15 -23.15 -49.59 12.14
N PHE A 16 -21.95 -49.64 12.70
CA PHE A 16 -21.27 -48.48 13.33
C PHE A 16 -20.73 -47.59 12.21
N LEU A 17 -21.43 -46.48 11.88
CA LEU A 17 -20.89 -45.46 11.02
C LEU A 17 -19.83 -44.66 11.81
N CYS A 18 -18.55 -44.94 11.56
CA CYS A 18 -17.48 -44.04 11.94
C CYS A 18 -17.53 -42.78 11.06
N THR A 19 -18.08 -41.70 11.56
CA THR A 19 -17.94 -40.38 10.95
C THR A 19 -16.52 -39.90 11.24
N ALA A 20 -15.63 -39.98 10.25
CA ALA A 20 -14.35 -39.33 10.28
C ALA A 20 -14.62 -37.82 10.21
N SER A 21 -14.49 -37.11 11.34
CA SER A 21 -14.39 -35.65 11.37
C SER A 21 -13.08 -35.28 10.70
N ALA A 22 -13.15 -34.83 9.44
CA ALA A 22 -12.05 -34.13 8.81
C ALA A 22 -11.90 -32.79 9.56
N ALA A 23 -10.95 -32.68 10.47
CA ALA A 23 -10.50 -31.43 10.99
C ALA A 23 -9.91 -30.65 9.79
N ALA A 24 -10.59 -29.61 9.37
CA ALA A 24 -10.02 -28.64 8.42
C ALA A 24 -8.81 -28.03 9.11
N GLU A 25 -7.61 -28.43 8.72
CA GLU A 25 -6.39 -27.71 9.07
C GLU A 25 -6.53 -26.32 8.48
N THR A 26 -6.81 -25.36 9.33
CA THR A 26 -6.73 -23.95 8.97
C THR A 26 -5.24 -23.65 8.77
N THR A 27 -4.76 -23.79 7.54
CA THR A 27 -3.39 -23.36 7.21
C THR A 27 -3.29 -21.87 7.51
N ALA A 28 -2.44 -21.51 8.45
CA ALA A 28 -2.19 -20.11 8.79
C ALA A 28 -1.79 -19.36 7.50
N GLU A 29 -2.38 -18.19 7.27
CA GLU A 29 -2.06 -17.34 6.13
C GLU A 29 -0.56 -17.03 6.12
N SER A 30 0.09 -17.16 4.95
CA SER A 30 1.51 -16.82 4.84
C SER A 30 1.76 -15.34 5.06
N THR A 31 2.95 -14.96 5.53
CA THR A 31 3.32 -13.57 5.73
C THR A 31 3.23 -12.76 4.45
N ASP A 32 3.61 -13.36 3.31
CA ASP A 32 3.45 -12.72 2.00
C ASP A 32 1.97 -12.47 1.68
N ALA A 33 1.10 -13.47 1.83
CA ALA A 33 -0.33 -13.30 1.59
C ALA A 33 -0.94 -12.21 2.50
N THR A 34 -0.53 -12.16 3.77
CA THR A 34 -0.93 -11.11 4.71
C THR A 34 -0.45 -9.74 4.23
N TYR A 35 0.80 -9.64 3.76
CA TYR A 35 1.35 -8.42 3.18
C TYR A 35 0.54 -7.98 1.94
N GLN A 36 0.29 -8.87 1.00
CA GLN A 36 -0.47 -8.56 -0.21
C GLN A 36 -1.86 -8.04 0.10
N ARG A 37 -2.52 -8.62 1.09
CA ARG A 37 -3.88 -8.24 1.48
C ARG A 37 -3.95 -6.90 2.22
N LEU A 38 -3.03 -6.61 3.14
CA LEU A 38 -3.12 -5.47 4.06
C LEU A 38 -2.20 -4.30 3.70
N CYS A 39 -1.07 -4.55 3.07
CA CYS A 39 0.00 -3.58 2.93
C CYS A 39 0.24 -3.17 1.47
N ALA A 40 0.10 -4.10 0.53
CA ALA A 40 0.48 -3.92 -0.86
C ALA A 40 -0.28 -2.79 -1.57
N GLN A 41 -1.52 -2.52 -1.18
CA GLN A 41 -2.32 -1.42 -1.75
C GLN A 41 -1.61 -0.07 -1.63
N CYS A 42 -0.91 0.16 -0.52
CA CYS A 42 -0.19 1.40 -0.28
C CYS A 42 1.30 1.29 -0.57
N HIS A 43 1.91 0.15 -0.22
CA HIS A 43 3.37 -0.03 -0.27
C HIS A 43 3.88 -0.78 -1.50
N GLY A 44 2.98 -1.09 -2.45
CA GLY A 44 3.28 -1.85 -3.66
C GLY A 44 3.39 -3.36 -3.42
N PRO A 45 3.02 -4.21 -4.40
CA PRO A 45 3.08 -5.66 -4.29
C PRO A 45 4.50 -6.17 -4.08
N ASP A 46 5.50 -5.50 -4.67
CA ASP A 46 6.91 -5.83 -4.58
C ASP A 46 7.63 -5.06 -3.46
N ARG A 47 6.91 -4.40 -2.58
CA ARG A 47 7.42 -3.57 -1.48
C ARG A 47 8.21 -2.33 -1.96
N LEU A 48 8.09 -1.94 -3.22
CA LEU A 48 8.84 -0.82 -3.81
C LEU A 48 8.18 0.54 -3.63
N GLY A 49 7.08 0.61 -2.89
CA GLY A 49 6.38 1.85 -2.63
C GLY A 49 5.20 2.09 -3.57
N GLY A 50 4.50 3.15 -3.31
CA GLY A 50 3.31 3.63 -4.00
C GLY A 50 2.82 4.88 -3.28
N VAL A 51 1.58 4.88 -2.83
CA VAL A 51 1.08 5.92 -1.92
C VAL A 51 1.88 5.92 -0.62
N GLY A 52 2.22 4.75 -0.08
CA GLY A 52 3.13 4.59 1.04
C GLY A 52 4.60 4.42 0.60
N PRO A 53 5.55 4.55 1.53
CA PRO A 53 6.97 4.38 1.22
C PRO A 53 7.31 2.95 0.82
N ALA A 54 8.43 2.78 0.11
CA ALA A 54 9.02 1.47 -0.13
C ALA A 54 9.39 0.80 1.21
N LEU A 55 9.11 -0.50 1.32
CA LEU A 55 9.39 -1.33 2.50
C LEU A 55 10.48 -2.35 2.18
N ILE A 56 11.68 -1.85 1.95
CA ILE A 56 12.89 -2.62 1.70
C ILE A 56 14.02 -2.14 2.64
N PRO A 57 15.03 -2.95 2.92
CA PRO A 57 16.09 -2.60 3.88
C PRO A 57 16.75 -1.25 3.62
N GLU A 58 16.96 -0.90 2.35
CA GLU A 58 17.59 0.35 1.94
C GLU A 58 16.80 1.59 2.36
N THR A 59 15.47 1.51 2.39
CA THR A 59 14.60 2.62 2.78
C THR A 59 14.27 2.62 4.28
N LEU A 60 14.40 1.46 4.93
CA LEU A 60 14.08 1.26 6.34
C LEU A 60 15.27 1.47 7.29
N GLY A 61 16.45 1.84 6.79
CA GLY A 61 17.69 1.88 7.57
C GLY A 61 17.70 2.77 8.82
N ARG A 62 16.69 3.64 8.99
CA ARG A 62 16.50 4.46 10.21
C ARG A 62 15.44 3.92 11.16
N LEU A 63 14.70 2.90 10.75
CA LEU A 63 13.62 2.29 11.53
C LEU A 63 14.14 1.00 12.16
N LYS A 64 13.80 0.76 13.42
CA LYS A 64 14.11 -0.51 14.07
C LYS A 64 12.95 -1.49 13.88
N PRO A 65 13.20 -2.82 13.87
CA PRO A 65 12.14 -3.82 13.73
C PRO A 65 11.00 -3.66 14.75
N GLU A 66 11.32 -3.32 16.00
CA GLU A 66 10.33 -3.11 17.06
C GLU A 66 9.45 -1.87 16.78
N GLU A 67 10.03 -0.83 16.19
CA GLU A 67 9.29 0.37 15.80
C GLU A 67 8.40 0.09 14.57
N ALA A 68 8.87 -0.75 13.64
CA ALA A 68 8.06 -1.21 12.51
C ALA A 68 6.86 -2.04 13.00
N ARG A 69 7.08 -3.01 13.90
CA ARG A 69 6.01 -3.80 14.51
C ARG A 69 4.97 -2.90 15.20
N ARG A 70 5.42 -1.94 16.00
CA ARG A 70 4.52 -0.97 16.64
C ARG A 70 3.76 -0.14 15.62
N ALA A 71 4.43 0.35 14.57
CA ALA A 71 3.77 1.11 13.50
C ALA A 71 2.73 0.29 12.74
N ILE A 72 2.93 -1.02 12.58
CA ILE A 72 1.93 -1.93 11.99
C ILE A 72 0.71 -2.03 12.89
N LEU A 73 0.89 -2.25 14.19
CA LEU A 73 -0.23 -2.44 15.11
C LEU A 73 -1.00 -1.15 15.39
N GLU A 74 -0.30 -0.04 15.62
CA GLU A 74 -0.87 1.22 16.09
C GLU A 74 -1.16 2.22 14.96
N GLY A 75 -0.64 1.96 13.75
CA GLY A 75 -0.67 2.93 12.65
C GLY A 75 0.31 4.08 12.86
N ARG A 76 0.20 5.11 12.01
CA ARG A 76 0.99 6.33 12.12
C ARG A 76 0.07 7.55 12.21
N PRO A 77 0.00 8.21 13.36
CA PRO A 77 -0.77 9.44 13.50
C PRO A 77 -0.40 10.49 12.46
N ALA A 78 -1.38 11.26 12.01
CA ALA A 78 -1.22 12.27 10.95
C ALA A 78 -0.67 11.75 9.61
N SER A 79 -0.91 10.46 9.33
CA SER A 79 -0.62 9.84 8.04
C SER A 79 -1.79 8.96 7.59
N GLN A 80 -1.71 8.42 6.37
CA GLN A 80 -2.74 7.50 5.85
C GLN A 80 -2.52 6.04 6.29
N MET A 81 -1.50 5.73 7.08
CA MET A 81 -1.25 4.37 7.56
C MET A 81 -2.15 4.03 8.74
N PRO A 82 -3.16 3.16 8.56
CA PRO A 82 -4.08 2.79 9.64
C PRO A 82 -3.42 1.82 10.64
N ALA A 83 -4.06 1.65 11.79
CA ALA A 83 -3.72 0.61 12.75
C ALA A 83 -4.28 -0.75 12.31
N PHE A 84 -3.51 -1.82 12.46
CA PHE A 84 -3.90 -3.18 12.09
C PHE A 84 -4.10 -4.12 13.30
N ALA A 85 -4.05 -3.61 14.54
CA ALA A 85 -4.23 -4.43 15.75
C ALA A 85 -5.57 -5.19 15.81
N ALA A 86 -6.61 -4.73 15.09
CA ALA A 86 -7.88 -5.44 14.98
C ALA A 86 -7.83 -6.68 14.05
N GLN A 87 -6.79 -6.80 13.20
CA GLN A 87 -6.66 -7.81 12.17
C GLN A 87 -5.40 -8.67 12.34
N LEU A 88 -4.43 -8.21 13.13
CA LEU A 88 -3.13 -8.84 13.35
C LEU A 88 -2.84 -8.92 14.84
N ASP A 89 -2.38 -10.08 15.28
CA ASP A 89 -1.76 -10.23 16.59
C ASP A 89 -0.28 -9.79 16.58
N GLU A 90 0.32 -9.76 17.76
CA GLU A 90 1.72 -9.37 17.95
C GLU A 90 2.69 -10.23 17.15
N GLU A 91 2.41 -11.52 17.02
CA GLU A 91 3.27 -12.48 16.31
C GLU A 91 3.20 -12.27 14.79
N ALA A 92 2.00 -12.06 14.24
CA ALA A 92 1.83 -11.73 12.83
C ALA A 92 2.47 -10.39 12.47
N ALA A 93 2.35 -9.38 13.35
CA ALA A 93 3.01 -8.09 13.16
C ALA A 93 4.55 -8.21 13.24
N ALA A 94 5.09 -9.07 14.10
CA ALA A 94 6.52 -9.36 14.15
C ALA A 94 6.99 -10.04 12.85
N ARG A 95 6.28 -11.06 12.36
CA ARG A 95 6.60 -11.71 11.09
C ARG A 95 6.55 -10.73 9.91
N LEU A 96 5.60 -9.81 9.88
CA LEU A 96 5.54 -8.76 8.86
C LEU A 96 6.70 -7.77 8.99
N ALA A 97 7.10 -7.39 10.20
CA ALA A 97 8.28 -6.56 10.41
C ALA A 97 9.54 -7.27 9.86
N ASP A 98 9.76 -8.53 10.21
CA ASP A 98 10.89 -9.31 9.68
C ASP A 98 10.84 -9.42 8.15
N TYR A 99 9.66 -9.62 7.58
CA TYR A 99 9.45 -9.71 6.14
C TYR A 99 9.86 -8.43 5.41
N VAL A 100 9.52 -7.25 5.92
CA VAL A 100 9.86 -5.98 5.26
C VAL A 100 11.34 -5.61 5.44
N PHE A 101 12.01 -6.12 6.49
CA PHE A 101 13.45 -5.97 6.68
C PHE A 101 14.27 -7.02 5.92
N ALA A 102 13.65 -8.08 5.43
CA ALA A 102 14.33 -9.04 4.57
C ALA A 102 14.57 -8.43 3.17
N PRO A 103 15.72 -8.72 2.51
CA PRO A 103 15.94 -8.32 1.13
C PRO A 103 14.81 -8.83 0.22
N PRO A 104 14.40 -8.05 -0.81
CA PRO A 104 13.48 -8.56 -1.82
C PRO A 104 14.14 -9.69 -2.62
N ALA A 105 13.31 -10.59 -3.19
CA ALA A 105 13.80 -11.73 -3.99
C ALA A 105 14.68 -11.28 -5.16
N GLU A 106 14.32 -10.15 -5.78
CA GLU A 106 15.12 -9.50 -6.80
C GLU A 106 15.53 -8.10 -6.34
N LYS A 107 16.80 -7.76 -6.51
CA LYS A 107 17.26 -6.42 -6.20
C LYS A 107 16.64 -5.43 -7.19
N PRO A 108 15.96 -4.38 -6.72
CA PRO A 108 15.40 -3.37 -7.60
C PRO A 108 16.48 -2.73 -8.47
N ALA A 109 16.27 -2.73 -9.78
CA ALA A 109 17.13 -2.07 -10.74
C ALA A 109 16.30 -1.05 -11.52
N TRP A 110 16.73 0.21 -11.50
CA TRP A 110 16.03 1.32 -12.15
C TRP A 110 16.96 1.97 -13.19
N GLY A 111 17.04 1.32 -14.36
CA GLY A 111 17.82 1.80 -15.50
C GLY A 111 17.00 2.71 -16.43
N ARG A 112 17.69 3.25 -17.45
CA ARG A 112 17.10 4.16 -18.44
C ARG A 112 15.80 3.61 -19.04
N ASP A 113 15.79 2.33 -19.42
CA ASP A 113 14.64 1.71 -20.10
C ASP A 113 13.40 1.67 -19.19
N LYS A 114 13.59 1.36 -17.90
CA LYS A 114 12.50 1.39 -16.92
C LYS A 114 12.00 2.80 -16.65
N ILE A 115 12.90 3.78 -16.59
CA ILE A 115 12.54 5.20 -16.44
C ILE A 115 11.72 5.67 -17.64
N GLN A 116 12.16 5.33 -18.86
CA GLN A 116 11.41 5.68 -20.06
C GLN A 116 10.04 5.00 -20.13
N ALA A 117 9.98 3.70 -19.78
CA ALA A 117 8.73 2.95 -19.76
C ALA A 117 7.72 3.44 -18.70
N SER A 118 8.20 4.01 -17.59
CA SER A 118 7.34 4.57 -16.53
C SER A 118 6.88 6.00 -16.82
N HIS A 119 7.45 6.66 -17.83
CA HIS A 119 7.08 8.03 -18.18
C HIS A 119 5.68 8.07 -18.79
N SER A 120 4.79 8.83 -18.18
CA SER A 120 3.43 9.06 -18.67
C SER A 120 3.20 10.54 -18.94
N VAL A 121 2.75 10.87 -20.15
CA VAL A 121 2.32 12.23 -20.51
C VAL A 121 0.79 12.26 -20.43
N LEU A 122 0.25 12.91 -19.40
CA LEU A 122 -1.21 12.99 -19.19
C LEU A 122 -1.86 14.06 -20.08
N VAL A 123 -1.13 15.12 -20.36
CA VAL A 123 -1.56 16.24 -21.22
C VAL A 123 -0.43 16.56 -22.16
N ASP A 124 -0.70 16.60 -23.48
CA ASP A 124 0.29 17.00 -24.48
C ASP A 124 0.72 18.46 -24.23
N PRO A 125 1.99 18.74 -23.95
CA PRO A 125 2.49 20.10 -23.72
C PRO A 125 2.23 21.05 -24.89
N ALA A 126 2.10 20.54 -26.12
CA ALA A 126 1.79 21.35 -27.30
C ALA A 126 0.37 21.92 -27.29
N THR A 127 -0.54 21.32 -26.49
CA THR A 127 -1.91 21.80 -26.34
C THR A 127 -2.10 22.82 -25.23
N LEU A 128 -1.06 23.07 -24.44
CA LEU A 128 -1.12 24.06 -23.35
C LEU A 128 -1.15 25.48 -23.93
N PRO A 129 -1.93 26.39 -23.30
CA PRO A 129 -1.97 27.79 -23.72
C PRO A 129 -0.59 28.45 -23.57
N ASP A 130 -0.34 29.49 -24.33
CA ASP A 130 0.88 30.28 -24.31
C ASP A 130 0.90 31.34 -23.20
N HIS A 131 -0.18 31.46 -22.44
CA HIS A 131 -0.35 32.39 -21.32
C HIS A 131 -0.96 31.70 -20.10
N PRO A 132 -0.75 32.22 -18.89
CA PRO A 132 -1.39 31.72 -17.68
C PRO A 132 -2.90 31.84 -17.73
N LEU A 133 -3.63 30.82 -17.23
CA LEU A 133 -5.09 30.86 -17.13
C LEU A 133 -5.58 31.49 -15.80
N HIS A 134 -4.66 31.92 -14.95
CA HIS A 134 -4.94 32.63 -13.70
C HIS A 134 -4.49 34.08 -13.78
N GLY A 135 -5.11 34.94 -12.96
CA GLY A 135 -4.74 36.37 -12.87
C GLY A 135 -3.74 36.71 -11.77
N SER A 136 -3.07 35.71 -11.20
CA SER A 136 -2.10 35.88 -10.11
C SER A 136 -0.72 36.25 -10.66
N ASP A 137 0.11 36.96 -9.87
CA ASP A 137 1.49 37.23 -10.23
C ASP A 137 2.30 35.91 -10.28
N PRO A 138 2.87 35.54 -11.44
CA PRO A 138 3.68 34.32 -11.56
C PRO A 138 4.91 34.28 -10.65
N LEU A 139 5.42 35.46 -10.23
CA LEU A 139 6.56 35.55 -9.32
C LEU A 139 6.18 35.41 -7.86
N ASN A 140 4.88 35.44 -7.54
CA ASN A 140 4.37 35.29 -6.17
C ASN A 140 3.44 34.08 -6.04
N LEU A 141 3.80 32.98 -6.70
CA LEU A 141 3.10 31.71 -6.53
C LEU A 141 3.76 30.87 -5.45
N PHE A 142 2.94 30.28 -4.57
CA PHE A 142 3.37 29.30 -3.59
C PHE A 142 2.92 27.91 -3.99
N VAL A 143 3.75 26.92 -3.66
CA VAL A 143 3.35 25.51 -3.75
C VAL A 143 3.34 24.93 -2.35
N VAL A 144 2.15 24.56 -1.89
CA VAL A 144 1.93 23.90 -0.61
C VAL A 144 1.93 22.40 -0.84
N VAL A 145 2.86 21.68 -0.21
CA VAL A 145 2.93 20.22 -0.26
C VAL A 145 2.22 19.65 0.97
N GLU A 146 1.11 18.96 0.73
CA GLU A 146 0.25 18.40 1.74
C GLU A 146 0.62 16.93 1.96
N LEU A 147 1.54 16.68 2.89
CA LEU A 147 2.10 15.36 3.14
C LEU A 147 1.08 14.36 3.73
N GLY A 148 0.08 14.87 4.46
CA GLY A 148 -0.87 14.02 5.19
C GLY A 148 -1.86 13.29 4.29
N ASP A 149 -2.21 13.88 3.15
CA ASP A 149 -3.20 13.34 2.22
C ASP A 149 -2.75 13.27 0.76
N HIS A 150 -1.44 13.48 0.53
CA HIS A 150 -0.80 13.36 -0.78
C HIS A 150 -1.38 14.30 -1.85
N HIS A 151 -1.52 15.56 -1.48
CA HIS A 151 -1.91 16.63 -2.41
C HIS A 151 -0.82 17.69 -2.51
N ALA A 152 -0.92 18.48 -3.55
CA ALA A 152 -0.23 19.74 -3.68
C ALA A 152 -1.21 20.82 -4.10
N THR A 153 -1.05 22.01 -3.52
CA THR A 153 -1.86 23.19 -3.85
C THR A 153 -0.96 24.30 -4.38
N ILE A 154 -1.32 24.85 -5.53
CA ILE A 154 -0.76 26.10 -6.04
C ILE A 154 -1.60 27.23 -5.47
N LEU A 155 -0.95 28.17 -4.78
CA LEU A 155 -1.56 29.27 -4.06
C LEU A 155 -1.14 30.61 -4.66
N ASP A 156 -2.08 31.52 -4.80
CA ASP A 156 -1.82 32.95 -5.05
C ASP A 156 -1.20 33.57 -3.80
N GLY A 157 0.02 34.06 -3.88
CA GLY A 157 0.73 34.62 -2.74
C GLY A 157 0.25 36.01 -2.32
N ASP A 158 -0.43 36.75 -3.19
CA ASP A 158 -0.99 38.07 -2.86
C ASP A 158 -2.32 37.94 -2.11
N ARG A 159 -3.15 36.98 -2.53
CA ARG A 159 -4.49 36.78 -1.97
C ARG A 159 -4.56 35.67 -0.94
N LEU A 160 -3.56 34.80 -0.90
CA LEU A 160 -3.52 33.56 -0.11
C LEU A 160 -4.69 32.62 -0.42
N GLU A 161 -5.09 32.60 -1.69
CA GLU A 161 -6.17 31.77 -2.20
C GLU A 161 -5.64 30.62 -3.07
N PRO A 162 -6.24 29.41 -2.99
CA PRO A 162 -5.84 28.30 -3.84
C PRO A 162 -6.23 28.56 -5.30
N ILE A 163 -5.26 28.44 -6.21
CA ILE A 163 -5.48 28.47 -7.66
C ILE A 163 -5.86 27.07 -8.13
N HIS A 164 -5.12 26.05 -7.70
CA HIS A 164 -5.33 24.67 -8.10
C HIS A 164 -4.80 23.71 -7.05
N ARG A 165 -5.59 22.68 -6.73
CA ARG A 165 -5.23 21.60 -5.82
C ARG A 165 -5.36 20.28 -6.57
N PHE A 166 -4.35 19.43 -6.50
CA PHE A 166 -4.32 18.14 -7.19
C PHE A 166 -3.70 17.05 -6.32
N GLN A 167 -4.16 15.82 -6.53
CA GLN A 167 -3.63 14.65 -5.88
C GLN A 167 -2.31 14.22 -6.53
N THR A 168 -1.37 13.77 -5.71
CA THR A 168 -0.10 13.19 -6.15
C THR A 168 -0.12 11.68 -5.96
N HIS A 169 0.51 10.93 -6.87
CA HIS A 169 0.58 9.47 -6.75
C HIS A 169 1.43 9.00 -5.58
N ASN A 170 2.44 9.78 -5.23
CA ASN A 170 3.39 9.44 -4.17
C ASN A 170 3.53 10.62 -3.22
N ALA A 171 3.96 10.34 -1.99
CA ALA A 171 4.28 11.40 -1.04
C ALA A 171 5.38 12.29 -1.59
N LEU A 172 5.08 13.56 -1.79
CA LEU A 172 6.06 14.55 -2.20
C LEU A 172 6.98 14.90 -1.03
N HIS A 173 8.24 15.14 -1.32
CA HIS A 173 9.21 15.57 -0.33
C HIS A 173 10.21 16.55 -0.94
N GLY A 174 10.43 17.62 -0.24
CA GLY A 174 11.33 18.68 -0.70
C GLY A 174 10.60 19.77 -1.49
N GLY A 175 11.32 20.85 -1.76
CA GLY A 175 10.79 22.01 -2.45
C GLY A 175 10.56 21.72 -3.94
N PRO A 176 9.44 22.16 -4.50
CA PRO A 176 9.21 22.13 -5.94
C PRO A 176 10.21 23.02 -6.66
N LYS A 177 10.45 22.73 -7.94
CA LYS A 177 11.31 23.51 -8.81
C LYS A 177 10.52 23.98 -10.01
N PHE A 178 10.56 25.27 -10.29
CA PHE A 178 9.98 25.83 -11.50
C PHE A 178 10.97 25.75 -12.66
N SER A 179 10.45 25.58 -13.88
CA SER A 179 11.23 25.76 -15.09
C SER A 179 11.65 27.24 -15.25
N PRO A 180 12.74 27.53 -15.97
CA PRO A 180 13.19 28.92 -16.17
C PRO A 180 12.14 29.82 -16.84
N ASP A 181 11.26 29.25 -17.65
CA ASP A 181 10.18 29.95 -18.34
C ASP A 181 8.87 30.00 -17.52
N GLY A 182 8.87 29.44 -16.30
CA GLY A 182 7.70 29.38 -15.40
C GLY A 182 6.55 28.48 -15.85
N ARG A 183 6.70 27.75 -16.97
CA ARG A 183 5.62 26.92 -17.53
C ARG A 183 5.42 25.60 -16.80
N PHE A 184 6.42 25.08 -16.12
CA PHE A 184 6.39 23.81 -15.43
C PHE A 184 6.83 23.95 -13.98
N VAL A 185 6.24 23.14 -13.12
CA VAL A 185 6.71 22.91 -11.76
C VAL A 185 7.03 21.43 -11.59
N TYR A 186 8.24 21.16 -11.11
CA TYR A 186 8.74 19.80 -10.91
C TYR A 186 8.67 19.42 -9.44
N PHE A 187 8.15 18.25 -9.18
CA PHE A 187 8.11 17.67 -7.85
C PHE A 187 8.94 16.39 -7.80
N ALA A 188 9.67 16.19 -6.70
CA ALA A 188 10.33 14.94 -6.43
C ALA A 188 9.55 14.17 -5.38
N SER A 189 9.36 12.87 -5.60
CA SER A 189 8.86 11.96 -4.59
C SER A 189 10.03 11.32 -3.84
N ARG A 190 9.87 11.15 -2.54
CA ARG A 190 10.81 10.41 -1.71
C ARG A 190 10.58 8.90 -1.79
N ASN A 191 9.35 8.51 -1.98
CA ASN A 191 8.86 7.16 -1.75
C ASN A 191 8.27 6.51 -3.01
N GLY A 192 8.37 7.17 -4.16
CA GLY A 192 7.92 6.65 -5.45
C GLY A 192 9.09 6.26 -6.33
N TRP A 193 8.85 5.26 -7.17
CA TRP A 193 9.77 4.77 -8.16
C TRP A 193 9.19 4.99 -9.54
#